data_503105d213831bf4944ed0d9d820d437
#
_entry.id   503105d213831bf4944ed0d9d820d437
#
_cell.length_a   1.000
_cell.length_b   1.000
_cell.length_c   1.000
_cell.angle_alpha   90.00
_cell.angle_beta   90.00
_cell.angle_gamma   90.00
#
_symmetry.space_group_name_H-M   'P 1'
#
loop_
_entity.id
_entity.type
_entity.pdbx_description
1 polymer ?
#
loop_
_entity_poly.entity_id
_entity_poly.type
_entity_poly.pdbx_seq_one_letter_code
_entity_poly.pdbx_strand_id
1 'polypeptide(L)'
;MEKNQWLAWAVELQALAQAGLYYGKDVYDMERFQRIRDMAAEMLSQIGELPLEKVKPLFCGEDGYQTPKLDSRAAIFREDKILLVQEKDGLWTLPGGWVDAGLTVAENTVKEAREEAGLAVRPERVIALQDKDSDNPPAQAHKICKVFLLCSELGGSFQPNS
;
A
#
# COMPACT_ATOMS: atom_id res chain seq x y z
N MET A 1 -16.75 20.60 -4.15
CA MET A 1 -15.86 19.82 -3.27
C MET A 1 -15.33 18.65 -4.08
N GLU A 2 -14.02 18.47 -4.14
CA GLU A 2 -13.43 17.46 -5.02
C GLU A 2 -13.65 16.06 -4.49
N LYS A 3 -13.84 15.07 -5.37
CA LYS A 3 -14.00 13.63 -5.04
C LYS A 3 -12.90 13.12 -4.11
N ASN A 4 -11.67 13.63 -4.26
CA ASN A 4 -10.52 13.32 -3.41
C ASN A 4 -10.69 13.75 -1.95
N GLN A 5 -11.37 14.85 -1.67
CA GLN A 5 -11.60 15.32 -0.30
C GLN A 5 -12.56 14.39 0.46
N TRP A 6 -13.62 13.94 -0.21
CA TRP A 6 -14.56 12.99 0.38
C TRP A 6 -13.90 11.64 0.69
N LEU A 7 -13.03 11.17 -0.20
CA LEU A 7 -12.24 9.96 0.02
C LEU A 7 -11.31 10.12 1.23
N ALA A 8 -10.60 11.24 1.33
CA ALA A 8 -9.71 11.52 2.46
C ALA A 8 -10.47 11.49 3.79
N TRP A 9 -11.64 12.13 3.86
CA TRP A 9 -12.48 12.11 5.06
C TRP A 9 -13.02 10.72 5.38
N ALA A 10 -13.44 9.93 4.40
CA ALA A 10 -13.88 8.56 4.63
C ALA A 10 -12.76 7.70 5.23
N VAL A 11 -11.54 7.82 4.71
CA VAL A 11 -10.34 7.12 5.23
C VAL A 11 -10.02 7.56 6.65
N GLU A 12 -10.04 8.87 6.93
CA GLU A 12 -9.79 9.41 8.27
C GLU A 12 -10.84 8.96 9.29
N LEU A 13 -12.12 9.05 8.96
CA LEU A 13 -13.22 8.59 9.81
C LEU A 13 -13.11 7.09 10.12
N GLN A 14 -12.74 6.27 9.13
CA GLN A 14 -12.51 4.84 9.33
C GLN A 14 -11.35 4.61 10.31
N ALA A 15 -10.22 5.30 10.15
CA ALA A 15 -9.06 5.14 11.00
C ALA A 15 -9.36 5.53 12.46
N LEU A 16 -10.07 6.65 12.67
CA LEU A 16 -10.51 7.10 13.99
C LEU A 16 -11.48 6.09 14.63
N ALA A 17 -12.45 5.62 13.87
CA ALA A 17 -13.43 4.64 14.34
C ALA A 17 -12.78 3.29 14.70
N GLN A 18 -11.86 2.81 13.87
CA GLN A 18 -11.11 1.58 14.11
C GLN A 18 -10.30 1.64 15.41
N ALA A 19 -9.57 2.73 15.62
CA ALA A 19 -8.83 2.97 16.86
C ALA A 19 -9.78 3.05 18.07
N GLY A 20 -10.91 3.76 17.94
CA GLY A 20 -11.92 3.88 18.98
C GLY A 20 -12.54 2.53 19.35
N LEU A 21 -12.87 1.68 18.38
CA LEU A 21 -13.38 0.33 18.59
C LEU A 21 -12.38 -0.59 19.30
N TYR A 22 -11.10 -0.43 19.02
CA TYR A 22 -10.07 -1.29 19.60
C TYR A 22 -9.69 -0.87 21.03
N TYR A 23 -9.51 0.43 21.27
CA TYR A 23 -9.05 0.96 22.56
C TYR A 23 -10.18 1.43 23.50
N GLY A 24 -11.37 1.70 22.96
CA GLY A 24 -12.54 2.13 23.72
C GLY A 24 -13.01 1.05 24.69
N LYS A 25 -13.61 1.50 25.81
CA LYS A 25 -14.14 0.60 26.85
C LYS A 25 -15.59 0.89 27.17
N ASP A 26 -16.08 2.09 26.87
CA ASP A 26 -17.46 2.47 27.11
C ASP A 26 -18.37 1.95 26.01
N VAL A 27 -19.47 1.29 26.37
CA VAL A 27 -20.39 0.65 25.43
C VAL A 27 -21.05 1.65 24.49
N TYR A 28 -21.36 2.85 24.97
CA TYR A 28 -22.00 3.88 24.14
C TYR A 28 -21.01 4.51 23.17
N ASP A 29 -19.74 4.62 23.56
CA ASP A 29 -18.68 5.08 22.65
C ASP A 29 -18.40 4.02 21.57
N MET A 30 -18.42 2.73 21.93
CA MET A 30 -18.29 1.65 20.96
C MET A 30 -19.40 1.68 19.90
N GLU A 31 -20.66 1.91 20.30
CA GLU A 31 -21.77 2.08 19.35
C GLU A 31 -21.56 3.28 18.42
N ARG A 32 -21.05 4.42 18.95
CA ARG A 32 -20.74 5.61 18.16
C ARG A 32 -19.61 5.36 17.17
N PHE A 33 -18.53 4.73 17.61
CA PHE A 33 -17.42 4.37 16.72
C PHE A 33 -17.86 3.38 15.64
N GLN A 34 -18.70 2.39 15.98
CA GLN A 34 -19.26 1.48 14.98
C GLN A 34 -20.10 2.25 13.95
N ARG A 35 -20.91 3.20 14.38
CA ARG A 35 -21.70 4.02 13.44
C ARG A 35 -20.82 4.91 12.55
N ILE A 36 -19.75 5.51 13.09
CA ILE A 36 -18.77 6.28 12.29
C ILE A 36 -18.11 5.38 11.25
N ARG A 37 -17.71 4.17 11.63
CA ARG A 37 -17.12 3.17 10.72
C ARG A 37 -18.06 2.79 9.58
N ASP A 38 -19.33 2.57 9.89
CA ASP A 38 -20.35 2.26 8.90
C ASP A 38 -20.58 3.43 7.94
N MET A 39 -20.69 4.65 8.44
CA MET A 39 -20.80 5.86 7.59
C MET A 39 -19.59 6.03 6.66
N ALA A 40 -18.37 5.80 7.15
CA ALA A 40 -17.17 5.87 6.33
C ALA A 40 -17.20 4.83 5.19
N ALA A 41 -17.66 3.61 5.46
CA ALA A 41 -17.84 2.58 4.44
C ALA A 41 -18.94 2.94 3.43
N GLU A 42 -20.07 3.50 3.89
CA GLU A 42 -21.14 4.01 3.03
C GLU A 42 -20.63 5.13 2.10
N MET A 43 -19.85 6.08 2.62
CA MET A 43 -19.21 7.15 1.83
C MET A 43 -18.30 6.56 0.75
N LEU A 44 -17.43 5.61 1.12
CA LEU A 44 -16.52 4.97 0.17
C LEU A 44 -17.25 4.18 -0.91
N SER A 45 -18.34 3.49 -0.55
CA SER A 45 -19.24 2.80 -1.48
C SER A 45 -19.80 3.77 -2.53
N GLN A 46 -20.27 4.94 -2.13
CA GLN A 46 -20.79 5.97 -3.04
C GLN A 46 -19.72 6.58 -3.93
N ILE A 47 -18.53 6.88 -3.36
CA ILE A 47 -17.41 7.46 -4.08
C ILE A 47 -16.88 6.52 -5.17
N GLY A 48 -16.77 5.23 -4.83
CA GLY A 48 -16.23 4.18 -5.69
C GLY A 48 -17.26 3.51 -6.60
N GLU A 49 -18.56 3.83 -6.42
CA GLU A 49 -19.67 3.15 -7.12
C GLU A 49 -19.64 1.62 -6.93
N LEU A 50 -19.23 1.19 -5.72
CA LEU A 50 -19.08 -0.22 -5.35
C LEU A 50 -20.16 -0.63 -4.33
N PRO A 51 -20.67 -1.87 -4.40
CA PRO A 51 -21.58 -2.39 -3.40
C PRO A 51 -20.97 -2.36 -1.99
N LEU A 52 -21.75 -1.97 -0.99
CA LEU A 52 -21.31 -1.82 0.40
C LEU A 52 -20.77 -3.14 0.98
N GLU A 53 -21.36 -4.26 0.60
CA GLU A 53 -20.94 -5.61 1.00
C GLU A 53 -19.54 -6.00 0.48
N LYS A 54 -19.05 -5.35 -0.56
CA LYS A 54 -17.67 -5.50 -1.05
C LYS A 54 -16.71 -4.53 -0.38
N VAL A 55 -17.20 -3.32 -0.05
CA VAL A 55 -16.38 -2.27 0.58
C VAL A 55 -16.06 -2.63 2.03
N LYS A 56 -17.06 -3.06 2.83
CA LYS A 56 -16.88 -3.35 4.26
C LYS A 56 -15.73 -4.32 4.56
N PRO A 57 -15.64 -5.52 3.96
CA PRO A 57 -14.55 -6.45 4.28
C PRO A 57 -13.17 -5.96 3.84
N LEU A 58 -13.09 -5.14 2.79
CA LEU A 58 -11.82 -4.60 2.29
C LEU A 58 -11.35 -3.37 3.07
N PHE A 59 -12.28 -2.51 3.47
CA PHE A 59 -11.99 -1.22 4.09
C PHE A 59 -12.04 -1.26 5.61
N CYS A 60 -12.90 -2.11 6.18
CA CYS A 60 -13.11 -2.26 7.62
C CYS A 60 -12.62 -3.62 8.15
N GLY A 61 -11.80 -4.34 7.38
CA GLY A 61 -11.37 -5.71 7.72
C GLY A 61 -10.20 -5.82 8.70
N GLU A 62 -9.67 -4.69 9.18
CA GLU A 62 -8.55 -4.65 10.12
C GLU A 62 -9.00 -4.17 11.50
N ASP A 63 -8.28 -4.59 12.53
CA ASP A 63 -8.44 -4.14 13.92
C ASP A 63 -7.22 -3.35 14.38
N GLY A 64 -7.35 -2.60 15.47
CA GLY A 64 -6.27 -1.84 16.06
C GLY A 64 -6.02 -0.50 15.39
N TYR A 65 -4.82 0.06 15.59
CA TYR A 65 -4.44 1.34 15.02
C TYR A 65 -4.07 1.17 13.55
N GLN A 66 -4.74 1.90 12.66
CA GLN A 66 -4.46 1.84 11.24
C GLN A 66 -3.15 2.55 10.91
N THR A 67 -2.24 1.84 10.23
CA THR A 67 -0.95 2.37 9.77
C THR A 67 -0.87 2.30 8.25
N PRO A 68 0.02 3.10 7.62
CA PRO A 68 0.31 2.93 6.21
C PRO A 68 0.82 1.52 5.91
N LYS A 69 0.36 0.96 4.80
CA LYS A 69 0.91 -0.28 4.27
C LYS A 69 2.28 -0.01 3.64
N LEU A 70 3.22 -0.95 3.82
CA LEU A 70 4.54 -0.85 3.21
C LEU A 70 4.54 -1.45 1.81
N ASP A 71 5.20 -0.77 0.88
CA ASP A 71 5.50 -1.22 -0.48
C ASP A 71 7.02 -1.06 -0.68
N SER A 72 7.70 -2.12 -1.13
CA SER A 72 9.15 -2.08 -1.33
C SER A 72 9.49 -2.07 -2.82
N ARG A 73 10.49 -1.28 -3.21
CA ARG A 73 10.94 -1.12 -4.60
C ARG A 73 12.44 -1.28 -4.72
N ALA A 74 12.89 -2.12 -5.66
CA ALA A 74 14.30 -2.37 -5.91
C ALA A 74 14.85 -1.41 -6.98
N ALA A 75 15.74 -0.51 -6.61
CA ALA A 75 16.52 0.28 -7.56
C ALA A 75 17.79 -0.49 -7.94
N ILE A 76 17.79 -1.08 -9.14
CA ILE A 76 18.89 -1.91 -9.68
C ILE A 76 19.46 -1.19 -10.87
N PHE A 77 20.74 -0.89 -10.83
CA PHE A 77 21.45 -0.19 -11.90
C PHE A 77 22.46 -1.11 -12.61
N ARG A 78 22.52 -1.00 -13.93
CA ARG A 78 23.55 -1.59 -14.78
C ARG A 78 23.95 -0.58 -15.86
N GLU A 79 25.24 -0.22 -15.93
CA GLU A 79 25.77 0.71 -16.96
C GLU A 79 24.93 1.99 -17.11
N ASP A 80 24.71 2.71 -16.02
CA ASP A 80 23.92 3.95 -15.93
C ASP A 80 22.43 3.83 -16.34
N LYS A 81 21.93 2.60 -16.48
CA LYS A 81 20.52 2.31 -16.72
C LYS A 81 19.88 1.72 -15.46
N ILE A 82 18.64 2.10 -15.23
CA ILE A 82 17.82 1.53 -14.15
C ILE A 82 16.89 0.45 -14.71
N LEU A 83 16.75 -0.65 -13.99
CA LEU A 83 15.81 -1.70 -14.35
C LEU A 83 14.38 -1.25 -14.05
N LEU A 84 13.51 -1.42 -15.04
CA LEU A 84 12.08 -1.24 -14.89
C LEU A 84 11.36 -2.51 -15.35
N VAL A 85 10.24 -2.80 -14.71
CA VAL A 85 9.28 -3.85 -15.11
C VAL A 85 7.97 -3.20 -15.53
N GLN A 86 7.23 -3.86 -16.42
CA GLN A 86 5.94 -3.35 -16.87
C GLN A 86 4.81 -3.98 -16.07
N GLU A 87 4.00 -3.16 -15.42
CA GLU A 87 2.79 -3.58 -14.71
C GLU A 87 1.68 -3.99 -15.69
N LYS A 88 0.65 -4.70 -15.19
CA LYS A 88 -0.49 -5.13 -16.01
C LYS A 88 -1.31 -4.01 -16.66
N ASP A 89 -1.25 -2.80 -16.09
CA ASP A 89 -1.86 -1.59 -16.64
C ASP A 89 -0.99 -0.91 -17.71
N GLY A 90 0.19 -1.49 -18.02
CA GLY A 90 1.14 -0.99 -19.00
C GLY A 90 2.11 0.06 -18.49
N LEU A 91 2.04 0.47 -17.23
CA LEU A 91 2.96 1.42 -16.61
C LEU A 91 4.29 0.74 -16.27
N TRP A 92 5.38 1.52 -16.36
CA TRP A 92 6.72 1.07 -15.99
C TRP A 92 7.04 1.48 -14.56
N THR A 93 7.55 0.53 -13.78
CA THR A 93 7.91 0.76 -12.37
C THR A 93 9.19 0.01 -12.01
N LEU A 94 9.76 0.34 -10.86
CA LEU A 94 10.82 -0.48 -10.27
C LEU A 94 10.23 -1.80 -9.77
N PRO A 95 10.94 -2.93 -9.90
CA PRO A 95 10.51 -4.20 -9.32
C PRO A 95 10.15 -4.05 -7.84
N GLY A 96 9.00 -4.58 -7.45
CA GLY A 96 8.55 -4.49 -6.06
C GLY A 96 7.04 -4.49 -5.89
N GLY A 97 6.62 -4.63 -4.65
CA GLY A 97 5.21 -4.74 -4.28
C GLY A 97 4.98 -4.60 -2.78
N TRP A 98 3.81 -5.03 -2.36
CA TRP A 98 3.42 -5.06 -0.95
C TRP A 98 4.39 -5.89 -0.12
N VAL A 99 4.80 -5.36 1.04
CA VAL A 99 5.65 -6.11 1.97
C VAL A 99 4.79 -7.14 2.71
N ASP A 100 5.09 -8.41 2.51
CA ASP A 100 4.43 -9.52 3.20
C ASP A 100 4.68 -9.43 4.72
N ALA A 101 3.65 -9.71 5.52
CA ALA A 101 3.71 -9.59 6.99
C ALA A 101 4.80 -10.45 7.66
N GLY A 102 5.25 -11.51 6.99
CA GLY A 102 6.31 -12.40 7.47
C GLY A 102 7.72 -12.05 6.99
N LEU A 103 7.87 -10.98 6.19
CA LEU A 103 9.14 -10.58 5.59
C LEU A 103 9.58 -9.19 6.10
N THR A 104 10.87 -8.99 6.18
CA THR A 104 11.43 -7.66 6.29
C THR A 104 11.31 -6.95 4.93
N VAL A 105 11.39 -5.62 4.93
CA VAL A 105 11.38 -4.83 3.68
C VAL A 105 12.49 -5.28 2.73
N ALA A 106 13.66 -5.62 3.26
CA ALA A 106 14.81 -6.09 2.47
C ALA A 106 14.53 -7.48 1.84
N GLU A 107 14.01 -8.42 2.62
CA GLU A 107 13.66 -9.76 2.11
C GLU A 107 12.56 -9.69 1.05
N ASN A 108 11.54 -8.86 1.26
CA ASN A 108 10.49 -8.65 0.27
C ASN A 108 11.07 -8.06 -1.03
N THR A 109 11.99 -7.08 -0.93
CA THR A 109 12.64 -6.50 -2.11
C THR A 109 13.42 -7.55 -2.91
N VAL A 110 14.12 -8.48 -2.24
CA VAL A 110 14.82 -9.60 -2.90
C VAL A 110 13.83 -10.55 -3.59
N LYS A 111 12.73 -10.89 -2.91
CA LYS A 111 11.66 -11.73 -3.43
C LYS A 111 11.07 -11.13 -4.71
N GLU A 112 10.63 -9.87 -4.65
CA GLU A 112 10.00 -9.18 -5.78
C GLU A 112 10.94 -9.03 -6.98
N ALA A 113 12.21 -8.66 -6.75
CA ALA A 113 13.21 -8.58 -7.82
C ALA A 113 13.42 -9.93 -8.53
N ARG A 114 13.33 -11.03 -7.79
CA ARG A 114 13.43 -12.38 -8.34
C ARG A 114 12.17 -12.78 -9.12
N GLU A 115 10.99 -12.49 -8.58
CA GLU A 115 9.70 -12.88 -9.19
C GLU A 115 9.39 -12.06 -10.45
N GLU A 116 9.63 -10.73 -10.41
CA GLU A 116 9.27 -9.84 -11.50
C GLU A 116 10.37 -9.66 -12.55
N ALA A 117 11.64 -9.82 -12.18
CA ALA A 117 12.75 -9.57 -13.08
C ALA A 117 13.70 -10.77 -13.27
N GLY A 118 13.53 -11.86 -12.53
CA GLY A 118 14.42 -13.04 -12.58
C GLY A 118 15.81 -12.80 -11.99
N LEU A 119 16.02 -11.69 -11.26
CA LEU A 119 17.32 -11.29 -10.75
C LEU A 119 17.51 -11.63 -9.27
N ALA A 120 18.67 -12.17 -8.93
CA ALA A 120 19.13 -12.26 -7.55
C ALA A 120 19.82 -10.93 -7.18
N VAL A 121 19.36 -10.31 -6.10
CA VAL A 121 19.87 -8.99 -5.68
C VAL A 121 20.22 -8.99 -4.20
N ARG A 122 21.09 -8.04 -3.81
CA ARG A 122 21.40 -7.72 -2.42
C ARG A 122 20.99 -6.26 -2.15
N PRO A 123 20.02 -6.02 -1.25
CA PRO A 123 19.71 -4.69 -0.77
C PRO A 123 20.90 -4.09 -0.02
N GLU A 124 21.31 -2.87 -0.38
CA GLU A 124 22.45 -2.19 0.21
C GLU A 124 22.02 -1.12 1.22
N ARG A 125 21.05 -0.30 0.83
CA ARG A 125 20.54 0.79 1.67
C ARG A 125 19.20 1.31 1.16
N VAL A 126 18.43 1.91 2.05
CA VAL A 126 17.27 2.74 1.69
C VAL A 126 17.76 4.03 1.04
N ILE A 127 17.20 4.37 -0.11
CA ILE A 127 17.53 5.59 -0.86
C ILE A 127 16.39 6.60 -0.85
N ALA A 128 15.15 6.15 -0.65
CA ALA A 128 14.00 7.03 -0.50
C ALA A 128 12.89 6.36 0.31
N LEU A 129 12.11 7.19 1.00
CA LEU A 129 10.79 6.89 1.53
C LEU A 129 9.82 7.86 0.88
N GLN A 130 8.71 7.37 0.38
CA GLN A 130 7.74 8.19 -0.35
C GLN A 130 6.33 7.83 0.06
N ASP A 131 5.54 8.84 0.38
CA ASP A 131 4.11 8.70 0.58
C ASP A 131 3.42 8.71 -0.80
N LYS A 132 2.77 7.61 -1.16
CA LYS A 132 2.17 7.45 -2.50
C LYS A 132 1.14 8.54 -2.83
N ASP A 133 0.37 8.99 -1.84
CA ASP A 133 -0.72 9.93 -2.09
C ASP A 133 -0.25 11.35 -2.40
N SER A 134 0.96 11.74 -1.92
CA SER A 134 1.52 13.07 -2.17
C SER A 134 2.08 13.21 -3.57
N ASP A 135 2.64 12.13 -4.13
CA ASP A 135 3.47 12.21 -5.32
C ASP A 135 2.92 11.40 -6.51
N ASN A 136 1.88 10.58 -6.31
CA ASN A 136 1.38 9.70 -7.35
C ASN A 136 -0.13 9.42 -7.23
N PRO A 137 -1.00 10.35 -7.65
CA PRO A 137 -2.44 10.13 -7.69
C PRO A 137 -2.81 9.01 -8.69
N PRO A 138 -3.96 8.34 -8.58
CA PRO A 138 -5.10 8.74 -7.74
C PRO A 138 -4.97 8.31 -6.28
N ALA A 139 -5.63 9.08 -5.39
CA ALA A 139 -5.77 8.73 -3.99
C ALA A 139 -6.40 7.33 -3.81
N GLN A 140 -5.87 6.58 -2.85
CA GLN A 140 -6.33 5.22 -2.54
C GLN A 140 -6.97 5.17 -1.15
N ALA A 141 -7.82 4.16 -0.94
CA ALA A 141 -8.45 3.93 0.35
C ALA A 141 -7.45 3.55 1.46
N HIS A 142 -6.26 3.07 1.08
CA HIS A 142 -5.17 2.75 2.00
C HIS A 142 -4.01 3.70 1.79
N LYS A 143 -3.47 4.22 2.89
CA LYS A 143 -2.18 4.92 2.89
C LYS A 143 -1.06 3.92 2.59
N ILE A 144 -0.10 4.34 1.74
CA ILE A 144 1.01 3.49 1.32
C ILE A 144 2.31 4.28 1.49
N CYS A 145 3.24 3.68 2.24
CA CYS A 145 4.62 4.15 2.31
C CYS A 145 5.49 3.29 1.40
N LYS A 146 6.03 3.87 0.34
CA LYS A 146 6.98 3.22 -0.56
C LYS A 146 8.39 3.36 -0.02
N VAL A 147 9.08 2.23 0.09
CA VAL A 147 10.47 2.14 0.52
C VAL A 147 11.33 1.74 -0.67
N PHE A 148 12.20 2.63 -1.12
CA PHE A 148 13.11 2.39 -2.24
C PHE A 148 14.48 1.95 -1.71
N LEU A 149 14.94 0.78 -2.15
CA LEU A 149 16.24 0.22 -1.78
C LEU A 149 17.17 0.20 -2.99
N LEU A 150 18.37 0.75 -2.82
CA LEU A 150 19.46 0.50 -3.75
C LEU A 150 19.87 -0.97 -3.62
N CYS A 151 19.92 -1.67 -4.75
CA CYS A 151 20.26 -3.09 -4.80
C CYS A 151 21.42 -3.35 -5.76
N SER A 152 22.39 -4.17 -5.32
CA SER A 152 23.42 -4.75 -6.18
C SER A 152 22.91 -6.03 -6.80
N GLU A 153 23.13 -6.22 -8.10
CA GLU A 153 22.85 -7.47 -8.79
C GLU A 153 23.91 -8.52 -8.41
N LEU A 154 23.45 -9.70 -8.01
CA LEU A 154 24.29 -10.86 -7.69
C LEU A 154 24.32 -11.90 -8.81
N GLY A 155 23.34 -11.87 -9.71
CA GLY A 155 23.21 -12.83 -10.81
C GLY A 155 21.75 -13.04 -11.21
N GLY A 156 21.50 -14.07 -12.00
CA GLY A 156 20.19 -14.33 -12.58
C GLY A 156 20.18 -13.95 -14.08
N SER A 157 19.04 -14.15 -14.71
CA SER A 157 18.81 -13.68 -16.08
C SER A 157 17.50 -12.91 -16.10
N PHE A 158 17.56 -11.72 -16.69
CA PHE A 158 16.35 -10.91 -16.85
C PHE A 158 15.27 -11.73 -17.57
N GLN A 159 14.12 -11.84 -16.93
CA GLN A 159 12.92 -12.44 -17.52
C GLN A 159 11.85 -11.36 -17.54
N PRO A 160 11.24 -11.10 -18.72
CA PRO A 160 10.14 -10.16 -18.77
C PRO A 160 8.98 -10.72 -17.92
N ASN A 161 8.31 -9.82 -17.21
CA ASN A 161 7.13 -10.15 -16.42
C ASN A 161 6.06 -10.77 -17.32
N SER A 162 5.47 -11.89 -16.91
CA SER A 162 4.46 -12.66 -17.67
C SER A 162 3.04 -12.19 -17.35
#